data_269ede4ee7aef9537aded7a41211b75d
#
_entry.id   269ede4ee7aef9537aded7a41211b75d
#
_cell.length_a   1.000
_cell.length_b   1.000
_cell.length_c   1.000
_cell.angle_alpha   90.00
_cell.angle_beta   90.00
_cell.angle_gamma   90.00
#
_symmetry.space_group_name_H-M   'P 1'
#
loop_
_entity.id
_entity.type
_entity.pdbx_description
1 polymer ?
#
loop_
_entity_poly.entity_id
_entity_poly.type
_entity_poly.pdbx_seq_one_letter_code
_entity_poly.pdbx_strand_id
1 'polypeptide(L)'
;AEAACLGQPVTTLVPRVVGIHLTGRLAAGVCAMDVALRFAEILRAKGVVGSFVECFGDGVSSLSATARACIANMTPEYGSTCTFFPFDEKTLAYLRVTGRSEDQVHLVEAYAKAQGLWADDAERVYGEVIDIDLSQIPRAVAGPSRPHDRIDFTQARVAFEDVCRDRGLDRSVRAHVDIEGCGYDLAHGAIAIAAVTSCTTATDPAMMIACGLLARNAVTRGLAAKPWIKRIFAPGSHATSLLLERAGLSSSLSALGF
;
A
#
# COMPACT_ATOMS: atom_id res chain seq x y z
N ALA A 1 -1.05 -3.77 -24.17
CA ALA A 1 -2.41 -3.26 -24.00
C ALA A 1 -3.21 -3.43 -25.29
N GLU A 2 -2.75 -2.93 -26.45
CA GLU A 2 -3.47 -2.97 -27.72
C GLU A 2 -3.84 -4.40 -28.14
N ALA A 3 -2.90 -5.33 -28.10
CA ALA A 3 -3.17 -6.75 -28.42
C ALA A 3 -4.25 -7.34 -27.50
N ALA A 4 -4.21 -7.03 -26.20
CA ALA A 4 -5.22 -7.49 -25.25
C ALA A 4 -6.61 -6.88 -25.55
N CYS A 5 -6.67 -5.60 -25.91
CA CYS A 5 -7.92 -4.94 -26.32
C CYS A 5 -8.50 -5.55 -27.59
N LEU A 6 -7.67 -6.05 -28.49
CA LEU A 6 -8.08 -6.70 -29.73
C LEU A 6 -8.30 -8.22 -29.57
N GLY A 7 -8.18 -8.75 -28.36
CA GLY A 7 -8.30 -10.17 -28.09
C GLY A 7 -7.20 -11.04 -28.72
N GLN A 8 -6.05 -10.45 -29.02
CA GLN A 8 -4.92 -11.17 -29.62
C GLN A 8 -3.99 -11.72 -28.54
N PRO A 9 -3.39 -12.91 -28.77
CA PRO A 9 -2.44 -13.48 -27.84
C PRO A 9 -1.15 -12.65 -27.77
N VAL A 10 -0.62 -12.51 -26.57
CA VAL A 10 0.68 -11.89 -26.32
C VAL A 10 1.66 -12.99 -25.90
N THR A 11 2.73 -13.18 -26.66
CA THR A 11 3.77 -14.15 -26.34
C THR A 11 4.68 -13.58 -25.25
N THR A 12 4.86 -14.33 -24.17
CA THR A 12 5.82 -14.00 -23.09
C THR A 12 6.69 -15.21 -22.81
N LEU A 13 7.93 -14.99 -22.38
CA LEU A 13 8.76 -16.06 -21.84
C LEU A 13 8.14 -16.56 -20.53
N VAL A 14 8.25 -17.87 -20.28
CA VAL A 14 7.81 -18.45 -19.00
C VAL A 14 8.63 -17.79 -17.88
N PRO A 15 8.00 -17.09 -16.96
CA PRO A 15 8.71 -16.36 -15.92
C PRO A 15 9.27 -17.31 -14.86
N ARG A 16 10.38 -16.92 -14.25
CA ARG A 16 10.84 -17.54 -13.00
C ARG A 16 9.82 -17.19 -11.90
N VAL A 17 9.54 -18.13 -11.02
CA VAL A 17 8.68 -17.90 -9.85
C VAL A 17 9.55 -17.80 -8.60
N VAL A 18 9.36 -16.71 -7.87
CA VAL A 18 9.99 -16.45 -6.57
C VAL A 18 8.93 -16.63 -5.49
N GLY A 19 9.18 -17.55 -4.55
CA GLY A 19 8.30 -17.80 -3.42
C GLY A 19 8.56 -16.80 -2.28
N ILE A 20 7.51 -16.22 -1.73
CA ILE A 20 7.56 -15.43 -0.49
C ILE A 20 6.87 -16.23 0.61
N HIS A 21 7.65 -16.77 1.53
CA HIS A 21 7.14 -17.47 2.70
C HIS A 21 6.79 -16.44 3.77
N LEU A 22 5.49 -16.27 4.02
CA LEU A 22 4.96 -15.35 5.02
C LEU A 22 4.65 -16.09 6.31
N THR A 23 5.19 -15.61 7.41
CA THR A 23 4.91 -16.12 8.76
C THR A 23 4.41 -15.01 9.68
N GLY A 24 3.83 -15.39 10.80
CA GLY A 24 3.42 -14.45 11.84
C GLY A 24 2.23 -13.57 11.45
N ARG A 25 2.08 -12.45 12.16
CA ARG A 25 0.96 -11.50 12.00
C ARG A 25 1.46 -10.07 12.15
N LEU A 26 0.79 -9.13 11.51
CA LEU A 26 1.11 -7.71 11.66
C LEU A 26 0.92 -7.25 13.11
N ALA A 27 1.88 -6.48 13.61
CA ALA A 27 1.77 -5.81 14.91
C ALA A 27 0.70 -4.70 14.86
N ALA A 28 0.20 -4.30 16.03
CA ALA A 28 -0.75 -3.21 16.13
C ALA A 28 -0.19 -1.90 15.53
N GLY A 29 -0.97 -1.26 14.68
CA GLY A 29 -0.59 -0.02 14.01
C GLY A 29 0.28 -0.20 12.74
N VAL A 30 0.62 -1.43 12.38
CA VAL A 30 1.23 -1.77 11.09
C VAL A 30 0.13 -2.10 10.09
N CYS A 31 0.26 -1.65 8.86
CA CYS A 31 -0.75 -1.81 7.82
C CYS A 31 -0.22 -2.51 6.56
N ALA A 32 -1.12 -2.81 5.62
CA ALA A 32 -0.76 -3.45 4.36
C ALA A 32 0.29 -2.66 3.56
N MET A 33 0.28 -1.33 3.65
CA MET A 33 1.28 -0.49 2.96
C MET A 33 2.69 -0.68 3.54
N ASP A 34 2.84 -0.88 4.86
CA ASP A 34 4.15 -1.16 5.46
C ASP A 34 4.74 -2.47 4.91
N VAL A 35 3.87 -3.48 4.70
CA VAL A 35 4.26 -4.76 4.04
C VAL A 35 4.63 -4.52 2.58
N ALA A 36 3.83 -3.76 1.85
CA ALA A 36 4.08 -3.46 0.44
C ALA A 36 5.43 -2.74 0.24
N LEU A 37 5.75 -1.78 1.10
CA LEU A 37 7.05 -1.09 1.09
C LEU A 37 8.19 -2.06 1.44
N ARG A 38 7.98 -2.99 2.37
CA ARG A 38 8.98 -4.02 2.70
C ARG A 38 9.21 -4.97 1.52
N PHE A 39 8.15 -5.37 0.82
CA PHE A 39 8.26 -6.15 -0.42
C PHE A 39 9.05 -5.38 -1.47
N ALA A 40 8.72 -4.10 -1.70
CA ALA A 40 9.42 -3.28 -2.66
C ALA A 40 10.93 -3.20 -2.36
N GLU A 41 11.31 -2.98 -1.11
CA GLU A 41 12.70 -2.95 -0.66
C GLU A 41 13.43 -4.27 -0.94
N ILE A 42 12.91 -5.40 -0.44
CA ILE A 42 13.55 -6.71 -0.55
C ILE A 42 13.61 -7.18 -2.00
N LEU A 43 12.47 -7.14 -2.70
CA LEU A 43 12.36 -7.71 -4.04
C LEU A 43 13.11 -6.87 -5.07
N ARG A 44 13.17 -5.55 -4.88
CA ARG A 44 14.02 -4.70 -5.73
C ARG A 44 15.50 -5.00 -5.55
N ALA A 45 15.95 -5.19 -4.32
CA ALA A 45 17.34 -5.57 -4.02
C ALA A 45 17.69 -6.98 -4.59
N LYS A 46 16.72 -7.91 -4.59
CA LYS A 46 16.88 -9.25 -5.15
C LYS A 46 16.86 -9.30 -6.68
N GLY A 47 16.34 -8.29 -7.35
CA GLY A 47 16.32 -8.25 -8.80
C GLY A 47 15.30 -9.21 -9.43
N VAL A 48 14.05 -9.14 -9.01
CA VAL A 48 12.94 -10.00 -9.49
C VAL A 48 12.29 -9.49 -10.79
N VAL A 49 12.96 -8.63 -11.53
CA VAL A 49 12.42 -8.06 -12.78
C VAL A 49 12.04 -9.19 -13.75
N GLY A 50 10.80 -9.14 -14.26
CA GLY A 50 10.26 -10.15 -15.18
C GLY A 50 9.91 -11.49 -14.54
N SER A 51 10.07 -11.64 -13.22
CA SER A 51 9.64 -12.85 -12.48
C SER A 51 8.18 -12.73 -12.05
N PHE A 52 7.58 -13.86 -11.69
CA PHE A 52 6.38 -13.89 -10.87
C PHE A 52 6.77 -14.04 -9.39
N VAL A 53 5.97 -13.48 -8.52
CA VAL A 53 6.09 -13.63 -7.08
C VAL A 53 4.86 -14.38 -6.58
N GLU A 54 5.05 -15.41 -5.78
CA GLU A 54 3.97 -16.17 -5.16
C GLU A 54 4.14 -16.17 -3.65
N CYS A 55 3.09 -15.75 -2.94
CA CYS A 55 3.07 -15.69 -1.48
C CYS A 55 2.44 -16.97 -0.91
N PHE A 56 3.06 -17.55 0.10
CA PHE A 56 2.58 -18.75 0.78
C PHE A 56 2.93 -18.71 2.28
N GLY A 57 2.52 -19.73 3.03
CA GLY A 57 2.76 -19.82 4.47
C GLY A 57 1.57 -19.33 5.30
N ASP A 58 1.63 -19.57 6.60
CA ASP A 58 0.55 -19.29 7.56
C ASP A 58 0.26 -17.79 7.74
N GLY A 59 1.27 -16.94 7.52
CA GLY A 59 1.13 -15.49 7.54
C GLY A 59 0.14 -14.95 6.51
N VAL A 60 -0.04 -15.64 5.35
CA VAL A 60 -1.01 -15.25 4.33
C VAL A 60 -2.42 -15.19 4.92
N SER A 61 -2.79 -16.18 5.72
CA SER A 61 -4.11 -16.25 6.35
C SER A 61 -4.36 -15.11 7.36
N SER A 62 -3.33 -14.43 7.82
CA SER A 62 -3.45 -13.27 8.71
C SER A 62 -3.87 -11.99 7.98
N LEU A 63 -3.62 -11.90 6.67
CA LEU A 63 -3.94 -10.74 5.82
C LEU A 63 -5.36 -10.83 5.24
N SER A 64 -6.10 -9.72 5.23
CA SER A 64 -7.38 -9.63 4.52
C SER A 64 -7.18 -9.67 3.00
N ALA A 65 -8.23 -9.99 2.24
CA ALA A 65 -8.17 -9.95 0.78
C ALA A 65 -7.79 -8.55 0.25
N THR A 66 -8.28 -7.49 0.88
CA THR A 66 -7.94 -6.10 0.53
C THR A 66 -6.49 -5.76 0.85
N ALA A 67 -5.95 -6.26 1.96
CA ALA A 67 -4.53 -6.09 2.30
C ALA A 67 -3.61 -6.80 1.29
N ARG A 68 -3.95 -8.04 0.89
CA ARG A 68 -3.23 -8.78 -0.17
C ARG A 68 -3.28 -8.03 -1.51
N ALA A 69 -4.46 -7.49 -1.88
CA ALA A 69 -4.61 -6.67 -3.08
C ALA A 69 -3.74 -5.41 -3.04
N CYS A 70 -3.68 -4.72 -1.89
CA CYS A 70 -2.81 -3.56 -1.68
C CYS A 70 -1.33 -3.93 -1.88
N ILE A 71 -0.86 -5.03 -1.30
CA ILE A 71 0.52 -5.50 -1.44
C ILE A 71 0.82 -5.88 -2.90
N ALA A 72 -0.06 -6.66 -3.53
CA ALA A 72 0.10 -7.08 -4.92
C ALA A 72 0.08 -5.91 -5.91
N ASN A 73 -0.63 -4.84 -5.60
CA ASN A 73 -0.69 -3.64 -6.45
C ASN A 73 0.66 -2.93 -6.59
N MET A 74 1.56 -3.11 -5.62
CA MET A 74 2.93 -2.56 -5.64
C MET A 74 3.93 -3.41 -6.45
N THR A 75 3.46 -4.42 -7.18
CA THR A 75 4.31 -5.30 -8.03
C THR A 75 5.18 -4.52 -9.03
N PRO A 76 4.67 -3.49 -9.73
CA PRO A 76 5.51 -2.71 -10.66
C PRO A 76 6.67 -1.97 -9.99
N GLU A 77 6.56 -1.59 -8.72
CA GLU A 77 7.58 -0.84 -7.98
C GLU A 77 8.88 -1.62 -7.77
N TYR A 78 8.80 -2.95 -7.71
CA TYR A 78 9.98 -3.82 -7.67
C TYR A 78 10.27 -4.53 -9.00
N GLY A 79 9.43 -4.31 -10.01
CA GLY A 79 9.66 -4.75 -11.38
C GLY A 79 9.22 -6.19 -11.68
N SER A 80 8.49 -6.84 -10.79
CA SER A 80 7.86 -8.14 -11.07
C SER A 80 6.65 -7.96 -12.00
N THR A 81 6.25 -9.04 -12.65
CA THR A 81 5.07 -9.04 -13.54
C THR A 81 3.78 -9.29 -12.78
N CYS A 82 3.83 -10.15 -11.77
CA CYS A 82 2.67 -10.56 -10.97
C CYS A 82 3.10 -10.87 -9.55
N THR A 83 2.29 -10.50 -8.57
CA THR A 83 2.36 -11.00 -7.19
C THR A 83 1.06 -11.70 -6.87
N PHE A 84 1.13 -13.00 -6.69
CA PHE A 84 -0.01 -13.86 -6.44
C PHE A 84 -0.13 -14.19 -4.96
N PHE A 85 -1.35 -14.12 -4.46
CA PHE A 85 -1.76 -14.64 -3.16
C PHE A 85 -2.78 -15.75 -3.37
N PRO A 86 -2.69 -16.89 -2.69
CA PRO A 86 -3.64 -17.97 -2.85
C PRO A 86 -5.04 -17.56 -2.39
N PHE A 87 -6.05 -18.21 -2.98
CA PHE A 87 -7.43 -18.07 -2.56
C PHE A 87 -7.66 -18.80 -1.22
N ASP A 88 -8.50 -18.22 -0.38
CA ASP A 88 -8.92 -18.80 0.89
C ASP A 88 -10.29 -18.27 1.32
N GLU A 89 -10.74 -18.63 2.53
CA GLU A 89 -12.01 -18.19 3.08
C GLU A 89 -12.14 -16.65 3.16
N LYS A 90 -11.04 -15.92 3.32
CA LYS A 90 -11.06 -14.45 3.32
C LYS A 90 -11.34 -13.87 1.94
N THR A 91 -10.89 -14.57 0.89
CA THR A 91 -11.24 -14.22 -0.49
C THR A 91 -12.74 -14.40 -0.72
N LEU A 92 -13.31 -15.52 -0.26
CA LEU A 92 -14.75 -15.78 -0.39
C LEU A 92 -15.58 -14.77 0.43
N ALA A 93 -15.15 -14.46 1.64
CA ALA A 93 -15.79 -13.43 2.47
C ALA A 93 -15.79 -12.05 1.77
N TYR A 94 -14.69 -11.68 1.15
CA TYR A 94 -14.60 -10.45 0.36
C TYR A 94 -15.57 -10.44 -0.82
N LEU A 95 -15.70 -11.55 -1.56
CA LEU A 95 -16.63 -11.67 -2.67
C LEU A 95 -18.08 -11.47 -2.20
N ARG A 96 -18.47 -12.06 -1.06
CA ARG A 96 -19.79 -11.88 -0.45
C ARG A 96 -20.05 -10.42 -0.08
N VAL A 97 -19.13 -9.79 0.63
CA VAL A 97 -19.25 -8.39 1.06
C VAL A 97 -19.33 -7.44 -0.14
N THR A 98 -18.70 -7.78 -1.25
CA THR A 98 -18.75 -6.99 -2.49
C THR A 98 -19.91 -7.34 -3.41
N GLY A 99 -20.88 -8.15 -2.93
CA GLY A 99 -22.17 -8.37 -3.57
C GLY A 99 -22.20 -9.48 -4.63
N ARG A 100 -21.25 -10.43 -4.60
CA ARG A 100 -21.32 -11.62 -5.45
C ARG A 100 -22.36 -12.58 -4.88
N SER A 101 -23.11 -13.24 -5.79
CA SER A 101 -24.06 -14.28 -5.38
C SER A 101 -23.35 -15.50 -4.82
N GLU A 102 -24.03 -16.29 -3.98
CA GLU A 102 -23.45 -17.52 -3.45
C GLU A 102 -23.06 -18.50 -4.55
N ASP A 103 -23.80 -18.57 -5.64
CA ASP A 103 -23.44 -19.41 -6.79
C ASP A 103 -22.11 -19.00 -7.40
N GLN A 104 -21.85 -17.69 -7.52
CA GLN A 104 -20.55 -17.18 -7.98
C GLN A 104 -19.44 -17.47 -6.98
N VAL A 105 -19.72 -17.34 -5.68
CA VAL A 105 -18.72 -17.64 -4.62
C VAL A 105 -18.35 -19.12 -4.64
N HIS A 106 -19.34 -20.01 -4.73
CA HIS A 106 -19.12 -21.46 -4.86
C HIS A 106 -18.36 -21.82 -6.14
N LEU A 107 -18.68 -21.17 -7.26
CA LEU A 107 -17.97 -21.37 -8.53
C LEU A 107 -16.48 -20.98 -8.39
N VAL A 108 -16.18 -19.83 -7.79
CA VAL A 108 -14.82 -19.37 -7.56
C VAL A 108 -14.06 -20.33 -6.64
N GLU A 109 -14.68 -20.80 -5.58
CA GLU A 109 -14.09 -21.77 -4.66
C GLU A 109 -13.76 -23.09 -5.39
N ALA A 110 -14.75 -23.65 -6.07
CA ALA A 110 -14.57 -24.91 -6.80
C ALA A 110 -13.48 -24.81 -7.89
N TYR A 111 -13.48 -23.70 -8.64
CA TYR A 111 -12.48 -23.46 -9.67
C TYR A 111 -11.08 -23.29 -9.07
N ALA A 112 -10.95 -22.47 -8.02
CA ALA A 112 -9.65 -22.21 -7.37
C ALA A 112 -9.05 -23.52 -6.80
N LYS A 113 -9.89 -24.37 -6.18
CA LYS A 113 -9.46 -25.70 -5.70
C LYS A 113 -9.05 -26.64 -6.85
N ALA A 114 -9.83 -26.69 -7.91
CA ALA A 114 -9.54 -27.54 -9.09
C ALA A 114 -8.27 -27.10 -9.82
N GLN A 115 -7.92 -25.82 -9.81
CA GLN A 115 -6.75 -25.26 -10.47
C GLN A 115 -5.50 -25.21 -9.56
N GLY A 116 -5.57 -25.68 -8.30
CA GLY A 116 -4.47 -25.59 -7.36
C GLY A 116 -4.11 -24.15 -6.94
N LEU A 117 -5.07 -23.23 -7.01
CA LEU A 117 -4.91 -21.83 -6.61
C LEU A 117 -5.37 -21.57 -5.16
N TRP A 118 -5.93 -22.58 -4.52
CA TRP A 118 -6.39 -22.50 -3.14
C TRP A 118 -5.23 -22.64 -2.17
N ALA A 119 -5.31 -21.93 -1.04
CA ALA A 119 -4.35 -22.05 0.04
C ALA A 119 -4.37 -23.48 0.60
N ASP A 120 -3.25 -24.17 0.53
CA ASP A 120 -3.03 -25.51 1.02
C ASP A 120 -1.61 -25.65 1.58
N ASP A 121 -1.33 -26.78 2.20
CA ASP A 121 0.00 -27.12 2.74
C ASP A 121 0.86 -27.90 1.73
N ALA A 122 0.50 -27.89 0.44
CA ALA A 122 1.26 -28.61 -0.58
C ALA A 122 2.67 -28.01 -0.72
N GLU A 123 3.66 -28.88 -0.72
CA GLU A 123 5.03 -28.47 -0.98
C GLU A 123 5.17 -27.97 -2.42
N ARG A 124 5.63 -26.72 -2.56
CA ARG A 124 5.88 -26.09 -3.85
C ARG A 124 7.38 -25.86 -4.04
N VAL A 125 7.85 -26.08 -5.25
CA VAL A 125 9.25 -25.83 -5.60
C VAL A 125 9.37 -24.50 -6.32
N TYR A 126 10.10 -23.58 -5.71
CA TYR A 126 10.40 -22.27 -6.29
C TYR A 126 11.85 -22.18 -6.73
N GLY A 127 12.15 -21.31 -7.67
CA GLY A 127 13.53 -21.01 -8.05
C GLY A 127 14.32 -20.32 -6.92
N GLU A 128 13.62 -19.58 -6.06
CA GLU A 128 14.15 -18.95 -4.86
C GLU A 128 12.99 -18.77 -3.87
N VAL A 129 13.29 -18.89 -2.57
CA VAL A 129 12.34 -18.57 -1.48
C VAL A 129 12.91 -17.45 -0.63
N ILE A 130 12.05 -16.51 -0.25
CA ILE A 130 12.37 -15.40 0.65
C ILE A 130 11.43 -15.48 1.84
N ASP A 131 11.99 -15.58 3.04
CA ASP A 131 11.22 -15.61 4.28
C ASP A 131 10.93 -14.17 4.75
N ILE A 132 9.67 -13.89 5.10
CA ILE A 132 9.24 -12.62 5.70
C ILE A 132 8.33 -12.91 6.89
N ASP A 133 8.79 -12.56 8.08
CA ASP A 133 7.97 -12.58 9.29
C ASP A 133 7.21 -11.25 9.39
N LEU A 134 5.89 -11.31 9.25
CA LEU A 134 5.01 -10.14 9.34
C LEU A 134 5.09 -9.44 10.69
N SER A 135 5.41 -10.16 11.77
CA SER A 135 5.55 -9.60 13.10
C SER A 135 6.75 -8.66 13.28
N GLN A 136 7.74 -8.81 12.40
CA GLN A 136 8.98 -8.02 12.42
C GLN A 136 8.91 -6.78 11.51
N ILE A 137 7.79 -6.57 10.80
CA ILE A 137 7.66 -5.40 9.93
C ILE A 137 7.26 -4.19 10.78
N PRO A 138 8.12 -3.17 10.89
CA PRO A 138 7.76 -1.92 11.56
C PRO A 138 7.00 -0.99 10.62
N ARG A 139 6.33 0.01 11.19
CA ARG A 139 5.77 1.12 10.42
C ARG A 139 6.87 1.81 9.62
N ALA A 140 6.56 2.17 8.39
CA ALA A 140 7.53 2.69 7.45
C ALA A 140 7.01 3.90 6.67
N VAL A 141 7.94 4.63 6.10
CA VAL A 141 7.75 5.60 5.02
C VAL A 141 8.73 5.24 3.90
N ALA A 142 8.58 5.85 2.74
CA ALA A 142 9.52 5.68 1.65
C ALA A 142 9.91 7.05 1.06
N GLY A 143 11.12 7.17 0.63
CA GLY A 143 11.68 8.36 0.02
C GLY A 143 13.19 8.50 0.26
N PRO A 144 13.79 9.52 -0.38
CA PRO A 144 13.15 10.68 -1.01
C PRO A 144 12.65 10.45 -2.44
N SER A 145 12.99 9.33 -3.09
CA SER A 145 12.77 9.21 -4.52
C SER A 145 11.84 8.08 -4.94
N ARG A 146 11.90 6.94 -4.26
CA ARG A 146 11.23 5.71 -4.74
C ARG A 146 10.56 4.91 -3.61
N PRO A 147 9.54 4.09 -3.91
CA PRO A 147 8.88 3.25 -2.90
C PRO A 147 9.82 2.23 -2.22
N HIS A 148 10.86 1.77 -2.91
CA HIS A 148 11.84 0.85 -2.33
C HIS A 148 12.94 1.56 -1.51
N ASP A 149 12.99 2.89 -1.50
CA ASP A 149 13.79 3.68 -0.55
C ASP A 149 13.05 3.71 0.81
N ARG A 150 12.80 2.52 1.37
CA ARG A 150 12.04 2.35 2.59
C ARG A 150 12.85 2.77 3.81
N ILE A 151 12.18 3.46 4.73
CA ILE A 151 12.77 3.95 5.99
C ILE A 151 11.80 3.57 7.12
N ASP A 152 12.33 3.00 8.19
CA ASP A 152 11.52 2.81 9.40
C ASP A 152 11.03 4.16 9.91
N PHE A 153 9.77 4.27 10.25
CA PHE A 153 9.15 5.55 10.61
C PHE A 153 9.90 6.28 11.74
N THR A 154 10.45 5.52 12.68
CA THR A 154 11.26 6.07 13.78
C THR A 154 12.57 6.69 13.31
N GLN A 155 13.07 6.32 12.13
CA GLN A 155 14.31 6.80 11.53
C GLN A 155 14.10 7.94 10.52
N ALA A 156 12.84 8.30 10.23
CA ALA A 156 12.51 9.27 9.19
C ALA A 156 13.20 10.63 9.39
N ARG A 157 13.39 11.07 10.66
CA ARG A 157 14.09 12.31 10.98
C ARG A 157 15.59 12.22 10.64
N VAL A 158 16.24 11.14 11.04
CA VAL A 158 17.67 10.92 10.79
C VAL A 158 17.91 10.81 9.28
N ALA A 159 17.08 10.04 8.58
CA ALA A 159 17.17 9.91 7.13
C ALA A 159 17.01 11.26 6.42
N PHE A 160 16.11 12.13 6.89
CA PHE A 160 15.98 13.48 6.34
C PHE A 160 17.24 14.34 6.62
N GLU A 161 17.83 14.24 7.80
CA GLU A 161 19.07 14.94 8.15
C GLU A 161 20.24 14.48 7.27
N ASP A 162 20.32 13.19 6.97
CA ASP A 162 21.31 12.63 6.04
C ASP A 162 21.11 13.17 4.60
N VAL A 163 19.87 13.18 4.10
CA VAL A 163 19.56 13.79 2.80
C VAL A 163 19.96 15.25 2.72
N CYS A 164 19.74 16.02 3.79
CA CYS A 164 20.19 17.42 3.84
C CYS A 164 21.72 17.53 3.77
N ARG A 165 22.43 16.70 4.51
CA ARG A 165 23.88 16.66 4.51
C ARG A 165 24.46 16.30 3.13
N ASP A 166 23.94 15.25 2.54
CA ASP A 166 24.38 14.72 1.24
C ASP A 166 24.16 15.72 0.11
N ARG A 167 23.10 16.53 0.21
CA ARG A 167 22.78 17.60 -0.75
C ARG A 167 23.40 18.94 -0.40
N GLY A 168 24.16 19.05 0.68
CA GLY A 168 24.76 20.32 1.11
C GLY A 168 23.74 21.38 1.51
N LEU A 169 22.56 20.99 2.01
CA LEU A 169 21.48 21.91 2.39
C LEU A 169 21.72 22.45 3.80
N ASP A 170 21.78 23.78 3.92
CA ASP A 170 21.86 24.47 5.21
C ASP A 170 20.46 24.52 5.85
N ARG A 171 20.25 23.77 6.91
CA ARG A 171 18.99 23.71 7.64
C ARG A 171 18.63 24.99 8.41
N SER A 172 19.56 25.94 8.54
CA SER A 172 19.28 27.24 9.15
C SER A 172 18.58 28.20 8.19
N VAL A 173 18.71 27.97 6.88
CA VAL A 173 18.09 28.80 5.84
C VAL A 173 16.57 28.74 5.94
N ARG A 174 15.96 29.91 5.80
CA ARG A 174 14.52 30.10 5.76
C ARG A 174 14.16 30.86 4.48
N ALA A 175 13.07 30.46 3.84
CA ALA A 175 12.49 31.17 2.72
C ALA A 175 11.21 31.87 3.21
N HIS A 176 11.18 33.19 3.12
CA HIS A 176 9.97 33.95 3.42
C HIS A 176 8.96 33.81 2.30
N VAL A 177 7.73 33.45 2.64
CA VAL A 177 6.61 33.35 1.68
C VAL A 177 5.40 34.11 2.25
N ASP A 178 4.71 34.84 1.40
CA ASP A 178 3.44 35.50 1.74
C ASP A 178 2.28 34.65 1.19
N ILE A 179 1.31 34.35 2.03
CA ILE A 179 0.12 33.62 1.66
C ILE A 179 -1.09 34.37 2.21
N GLU A 180 -1.92 34.89 1.32
CA GLU A 180 -3.12 35.65 1.66
C GLU A 180 -2.86 36.82 2.62
N GLY A 181 -1.73 37.51 2.45
CA GLY A 181 -1.31 38.64 3.27
C GLY A 181 -0.68 38.26 4.61
N CYS A 182 -0.41 36.99 4.85
CA CYS A 182 0.30 36.51 6.03
C CYS A 182 1.68 35.98 5.65
N GLY A 183 2.74 36.47 6.30
CA GLY A 183 4.11 36.05 6.09
C GLY A 183 4.47 34.79 6.88
N TYR A 184 5.17 33.84 6.23
CA TYR A 184 5.65 32.61 6.84
C TYR A 184 7.09 32.33 6.45
N ASP A 185 7.89 31.83 7.38
CA ASP A 185 9.26 31.41 7.13
C ASP A 185 9.32 29.88 7.00
N LEU A 186 9.54 29.39 5.78
CA LEU A 186 9.66 27.98 5.47
C LEU A 186 11.09 27.50 5.63
N ALA A 187 11.26 26.36 6.30
CA ALA A 187 12.53 25.67 6.44
C ALA A 187 12.61 24.45 5.50
N HIS A 188 13.81 23.95 5.26
CA HIS A 188 13.97 22.61 4.70
C HIS A 188 13.24 21.57 5.55
N GLY A 189 12.47 20.70 4.90
CA GLY A 189 11.61 19.73 5.57
C GLY A 189 10.18 20.22 5.85
N ALA A 190 9.83 21.47 5.51
CA ALA A 190 8.45 21.90 5.54
C ALA A 190 7.61 21.07 4.56
N ILE A 191 6.48 20.56 5.04
CA ILE A 191 5.53 19.82 4.19
C ILE A 191 4.83 20.83 3.28
N ALA A 192 5.02 20.71 1.97
CA ALA A 192 4.35 21.55 0.97
C ALA A 192 3.06 20.92 0.45
N ILE A 193 3.01 19.58 0.38
CA ILE A 193 1.85 18.83 -0.13
C ILE A 193 1.54 17.70 0.85
N ALA A 194 0.26 17.56 1.20
CA ALA A 194 -0.28 16.41 1.88
C ALA A 194 -1.40 15.84 1.01
N ALA A 195 -1.21 14.64 0.49
CA ALA A 195 -2.16 14.01 -0.41
C ALA A 195 -2.59 12.63 0.10
N VAL A 196 -3.90 12.40 0.16
CA VAL A 196 -4.49 11.07 0.33
C VAL A 196 -4.97 10.63 -1.03
N THR A 197 -4.17 9.79 -1.67
CA THR A 197 -4.45 9.29 -3.03
C THR A 197 -4.26 7.78 -3.05
N SER A 198 -5.09 7.09 -3.82
CA SER A 198 -4.94 5.66 -4.05
C SER A 198 -5.65 5.27 -5.34
N CYS A 199 -5.15 4.24 -6.02
CA CYS A 199 -5.93 3.56 -7.05
C CYS A 199 -7.00 2.67 -6.37
N THR A 200 -8.04 2.30 -7.12
CA THR A 200 -9.16 1.50 -6.60
C THR A 200 -8.71 0.19 -5.93
N THR A 201 -7.77 -0.50 -6.54
CA THR A 201 -7.28 -1.81 -6.06
C THR A 201 -6.42 -1.70 -4.80
N ALA A 202 -5.58 -0.65 -4.69
CA ALA A 202 -4.72 -0.43 -3.54
C ALA A 202 -5.43 0.22 -2.35
N THR A 203 -6.67 0.65 -2.51
CA THR A 203 -7.45 1.23 -1.43
C THR A 203 -7.91 0.13 -0.47
N ASP A 204 -7.14 -0.08 0.59
CA ASP A 204 -7.60 -0.88 1.73
C ASP A 204 -8.65 -0.06 2.52
N PRO A 205 -9.91 -0.53 2.61
CA PRO A 205 -10.96 0.15 3.36
C PRO A 205 -10.57 0.46 4.81
N ALA A 206 -9.81 -0.43 5.47
CA ALA A 206 -9.36 -0.22 6.83
C ALA A 206 -8.41 0.99 6.95
N MET A 207 -7.51 1.18 6.00
CA MET A 207 -6.61 2.33 5.95
C MET A 207 -7.38 3.63 5.71
N MET A 208 -8.40 3.61 4.85
CA MET A 208 -9.22 4.79 4.58
C MET A 208 -10.05 5.21 5.81
N ILE A 209 -10.63 4.25 6.52
CA ILE A 209 -11.31 4.50 7.79
C ILE A 209 -10.33 5.04 8.84
N ALA A 210 -9.13 4.46 8.95
CA ALA A 210 -8.11 4.95 9.88
C ALA A 210 -7.69 6.40 9.56
N CYS A 211 -7.54 6.75 8.28
CA CYS A 211 -7.27 8.13 7.84
C CYS A 211 -8.40 9.09 8.26
N GLY A 212 -9.65 8.71 8.01
CA GLY A 212 -10.81 9.51 8.42
C GLY A 212 -10.93 9.67 9.93
N LEU A 213 -10.65 8.61 10.71
CA LEU A 213 -10.61 8.66 12.17
C LEU A 213 -9.48 9.57 12.68
N LEU A 214 -8.31 9.53 12.04
CA LEU A 214 -7.21 10.43 12.35
C LEU A 214 -7.62 11.90 12.11
N ALA A 215 -8.27 12.19 10.98
CA ALA A 215 -8.78 13.51 10.65
C ALA A 215 -9.80 13.98 11.71
N ARG A 216 -10.75 13.13 12.08
CA ARG A 216 -11.73 13.43 13.13
C ARG A 216 -11.06 13.74 14.46
N ASN A 217 -10.10 12.94 14.87
CA ASN A 217 -9.38 13.16 16.13
C ASN A 217 -8.55 14.45 16.10
N ALA A 218 -7.98 14.81 14.95
CA ALA A 218 -7.24 16.06 14.77
C ALA A 218 -8.18 17.27 14.91
N VAL A 219 -9.32 17.26 14.22
CA VAL A 219 -10.34 18.32 14.31
C VAL A 219 -10.83 18.47 15.74
N THR A 220 -11.16 17.37 16.43
CA THR A 220 -11.62 17.39 17.83
C THR A 220 -10.59 18.00 18.77
N ARG A 221 -9.30 17.87 18.45
CA ARG A 221 -8.21 18.47 19.24
C ARG A 221 -7.83 19.88 18.79
N GLY A 222 -8.59 20.50 17.88
CA GLY A 222 -8.33 21.83 17.35
C GLY A 222 -7.06 21.93 16.50
N LEU A 223 -6.56 20.80 15.97
CA LEU A 223 -5.42 20.82 15.07
C LEU A 223 -5.85 21.28 13.68
N ALA A 224 -5.04 22.14 13.07
CA ALA A 224 -5.23 22.61 11.70
C ALA A 224 -3.95 22.45 10.91
N ALA A 225 -4.09 22.21 9.61
CA ALA A 225 -2.95 22.20 8.71
C ALA A 225 -2.41 23.62 8.53
N LYS A 226 -1.10 23.72 8.30
CA LYS A 226 -0.48 25.01 7.99
C LYS A 226 -0.97 25.55 6.64
N PRO A 227 -1.13 26.88 6.47
CA PRO A 227 -1.75 27.46 5.27
C PRO A 227 -0.96 27.19 3.98
N TRP A 228 0.35 27.03 4.05
CA TRP A 228 1.19 26.70 2.89
C TRP A 228 1.08 25.26 2.41
N ILE A 229 0.38 24.38 3.14
CA ILE A 229 0.24 22.97 2.77
C ILE A 229 -0.91 22.83 1.77
N LYS A 230 -0.59 22.41 0.54
CA LYS A 230 -1.61 21.96 -0.40
C LYS A 230 -2.13 20.60 0.05
N ARG A 231 -3.41 20.53 0.38
CA ARG A 231 -4.10 19.32 0.82
C ARG A 231 -4.93 18.78 -0.32
N ILE A 232 -4.82 17.47 -0.54
CA ILE A 232 -5.49 16.80 -1.66
C ILE A 232 -6.12 15.51 -1.13
N PHE A 233 -7.41 15.34 -1.39
CA PHE A 233 -8.09 14.06 -1.27
C PHE A 233 -8.54 13.61 -2.65
N ALA A 234 -7.95 12.53 -3.15
CA ALA A 234 -8.24 11.98 -4.46
C ALA A 234 -8.55 10.48 -4.31
N PRO A 235 -9.78 10.11 -3.93
CA PRO A 235 -10.19 8.72 -3.80
C PRO A 235 -10.16 8.03 -5.15
N GLY A 236 -9.64 6.80 -5.20
CA GLY A 236 -9.48 6.04 -6.43
C GLY A 236 -10.81 5.53 -7.04
N SER A 237 -11.90 5.57 -6.27
CA SER A 237 -13.21 5.12 -6.72
C SER A 237 -14.35 5.80 -5.97
N HIS A 238 -15.53 5.79 -6.59
CA HIS A 238 -16.76 6.22 -5.94
C HIS A 238 -17.08 5.41 -4.67
N ALA A 239 -16.73 4.12 -4.65
CA ALA A 239 -16.91 3.27 -3.47
C ALA A 239 -16.13 3.79 -2.25
N THR A 240 -14.92 4.31 -2.43
CA THR A 240 -14.13 4.90 -1.34
C THR A 240 -14.78 6.16 -0.79
N SER A 241 -15.31 7.02 -1.66
CA SER A 241 -16.04 8.22 -1.23
C SER A 241 -17.28 7.86 -0.43
N LEU A 242 -18.09 6.91 -0.92
CA LEU A 242 -19.27 6.41 -0.22
C LEU A 242 -18.93 5.75 1.12
N LEU A 243 -17.82 5.03 1.21
CA LEU A 243 -17.36 4.42 2.45
C LEU A 243 -17.14 5.48 3.53
N LEU A 244 -16.39 6.53 3.21
CA LEU A 244 -16.10 7.62 4.15
C LEU A 244 -17.33 8.45 4.48
N GLU A 245 -18.21 8.69 3.53
CA GLU A 245 -19.48 9.39 3.73
C GLU A 245 -20.39 8.61 4.68
N ARG A 246 -20.62 7.32 4.42
CA ARG A 246 -21.42 6.44 5.28
C ARG A 246 -20.84 6.24 6.67
N ALA A 247 -19.52 6.31 6.80
CA ALA A 247 -18.83 6.28 8.08
C ALA A 247 -18.88 7.64 8.83
N GLY A 248 -19.43 8.70 8.23
CA GLY A 248 -19.47 10.04 8.81
C GLY A 248 -18.10 10.71 8.96
N LEU A 249 -17.12 10.33 8.11
CA LEU A 249 -15.73 10.78 8.23
C LEU A 249 -15.32 11.82 7.19
N SER A 250 -16.09 11.97 6.10
CA SER A 250 -15.81 12.94 5.03
C SER A 250 -15.76 14.38 5.52
N SER A 251 -16.66 14.76 6.41
CA SER A 251 -16.71 16.14 6.98
C SER A 251 -15.44 16.48 7.75
N SER A 252 -14.84 15.52 8.43
CA SER A 252 -13.59 15.74 9.18
C SER A 252 -12.38 15.94 8.25
N LEU A 253 -12.33 15.22 7.14
CA LEU A 253 -11.32 15.45 6.11
C LEU A 253 -11.47 16.84 5.49
N SER A 254 -12.71 17.22 5.12
CA SER A 254 -13.00 18.55 4.57
C SER A 254 -12.68 19.68 5.57
N ALA A 255 -12.94 19.49 6.87
CA ALA A 255 -12.59 20.46 7.90
C ALA A 255 -11.07 20.69 8.04
N LEU A 256 -10.24 19.69 7.70
CA LEU A 256 -8.79 19.83 7.58
C LEU A 256 -8.34 20.35 6.21
N GLY A 257 -9.29 20.54 5.26
CA GLY A 257 -9.05 21.08 3.92
C GLY A 257 -8.63 20.04 2.88
N PHE A 258 -8.87 18.76 3.13
CA PHE A 258 -8.70 17.67 2.17
C PHE A 258 -9.92 17.49 1.27
#